data_dab554ab5e76c5b46c01643db4b359f5
#
_entry.id   dab554ab5e76c5b46c01643db4b359f5
#
_cell.length_a   1.000
_cell.length_b   1.000
_cell.length_c   1.000
_cell.angle_alpha   90.00
_cell.angle_beta   90.00
_cell.angle_gamma   90.00
#
_symmetry.space_group_name_H-M   'P 1'
#
loop_
_entity.id
_entity.type
_entity.pdbx_description
1 polymer ?
#
loop_
_entity_poly.entity_id
_entity_poly.type
_entity_poly.pdbx_seq_one_letter_code
_entity_poly.pdbx_strand_id
1 'polypeptide(L)'
;MKNLLKVFLMCFITLFAFAGQMMGQQKTITGRVVDALNEGMPGVNVQVKGTTSGTITNIDGDFSISVPNTKSVLVFTFIGYVKQEVAVGNQTKLNIQMKDDTQSLDEVVVVAYGTARKGKFLSFCRRG
;
A
#
# COMPACT_ATOMS: atom_id res chain seq x y z
N MET A 1 -54.10 23.68 -12.54
CA MET A 1 -53.63 22.28 -12.62
C MET A 1 -52.49 22.12 -13.59
N LYS A 2 -52.50 22.79 -14.72
CA LYS A 2 -51.39 22.68 -15.71
C LYS A 2 -50.05 23.21 -15.14
N ASN A 3 -50.09 24.22 -14.28
CA ASN A 3 -48.88 24.81 -13.70
C ASN A 3 -48.30 23.94 -12.59
N LEU A 4 -49.15 23.19 -11.90
CA LEU A 4 -48.69 22.27 -10.85
C LEU A 4 -47.87 21.11 -11.45
N LEU A 5 -48.30 20.63 -12.60
CA LEU A 5 -47.59 19.58 -13.33
C LEU A 5 -46.21 20.08 -13.81
N LYS A 6 -46.13 21.32 -14.28
CA LYS A 6 -44.86 21.94 -14.72
C LYS A 6 -43.90 22.12 -13.54
N VAL A 7 -44.39 22.56 -12.39
CA VAL A 7 -43.58 22.71 -11.19
C VAL A 7 -43.08 21.34 -10.72
N PHE A 8 -43.92 20.32 -10.76
CA PHE A 8 -43.56 18.97 -10.38
C PHE A 8 -42.48 18.40 -11.31
N LEU A 9 -42.61 18.66 -12.61
CA LEU A 9 -41.65 18.24 -13.61
C LEU A 9 -40.30 18.96 -13.42
N MET A 10 -40.34 20.26 -13.14
CA MET A 10 -39.13 21.04 -12.88
C MET A 10 -38.40 20.57 -11.60
N CYS A 11 -39.13 20.26 -10.52
CA CYS A 11 -38.56 19.70 -9.29
C CYS A 11 -37.95 18.32 -9.53
N PHE A 12 -38.58 17.51 -10.36
CA PHE A 12 -38.08 16.17 -10.69
C PHE A 12 -36.76 16.26 -11.47
N ILE A 13 -36.67 17.18 -12.43
CA ILE A 13 -35.46 17.40 -13.22
C ILE A 13 -34.32 17.94 -12.34
N THR A 14 -34.59 18.87 -11.42
CA THR A 14 -33.58 19.40 -10.52
C THR A 14 -33.09 18.36 -9.52
N LEU A 15 -34.00 17.49 -9.04
CA LEU A 15 -33.62 16.41 -8.14
C LEU A 15 -32.76 15.36 -8.86
N PHE A 16 -33.04 15.10 -10.12
CA PHE A 16 -32.26 14.15 -10.92
C PHE A 16 -30.87 14.68 -11.28
N ALA A 17 -30.77 16.00 -11.50
CA ALA A 17 -29.49 16.63 -11.80
C ALA A 17 -28.52 16.63 -10.59
N PHE A 18 -29.05 16.56 -9.36
CA PHE A 18 -28.25 16.57 -8.15
C PHE A 18 -27.64 15.20 -7.80
N ALA A 19 -28.18 14.12 -8.35
CA ALA A 19 -27.76 12.76 -8.04
C ALA A 19 -26.45 12.34 -8.75
N GLY A 20 -25.99 13.12 -9.70
CA GLY A 20 -24.83 12.76 -10.55
C GLY A 20 -23.46 13.18 -10.03
N GLN A 21 -23.37 13.81 -8.87
CA GLN A 21 -22.12 14.44 -8.42
C GLN A 21 -21.31 13.63 -7.41
N MET A 22 -21.68 12.37 -7.21
CA MET A 22 -20.86 11.50 -6.33
C MET A 22 -19.76 10.77 -7.11
N MET A 23 -18.94 11.52 -7.81
CA MET A 23 -17.68 10.98 -8.29
C MET A 23 -16.69 11.07 -7.13
N GLY A 24 -16.38 9.92 -6.54
CA GLY A 24 -15.34 9.81 -5.54
C GLY A 24 -14.04 10.39 -6.10
N GLN A 25 -13.49 11.37 -5.43
CA GLN A 25 -12.23 11.97 -5.84
C GLN A 25 -11.10 10.98 -5.56
N GLN A 26 -10.64 10.34 -6.61
CA GLN A 26 -9.43 9.53 -6.52
C GLN A 26 -8.23 10.46 -6.38
N LYS A 27 -7.42 10.20 -5.37
CA LYS A 27 -6.21 10.95 -5.12
C LYS A 27 -5.02 10.17 -5.68
N THR A 28 -4.26 10.81 -6.56
CA THR A 28 -3.04 10.22 -7.09
C THR A 28 -1.88 10.50 -6.15
N ILE A 29 -1.22 9.44 -5.72
CA ILE A 29 -0.04 9.50 -4.86
C ILE A 29 1.17 9.12 -5.69
N THR A 30 2.18 9.95 -5.64
CA THR A 30 3.47 9.68 -6.27
C THR A 30 4.53 9.53 -5.20
N GLY A 31 5.63 8.90 -5.54
CA GLY A 31 6.70 8.76 -4.58
C GLY A 31 7.87 7.98 -5.15
N ARG A 32 8.84 7.76 -4.29
CA ARG A 32 10.05 7.03 -4.61
C ARG A 32 10.31 5.97 -3.56
N VAL A 33 10.71 4.79 -4.01
CA VAL A 33 11.16 3.72 -3.15
C VAL A 33 12.68 3.57 -3.31
N VAL A 34 13.37 3.59 -2.19
CA VAL A 34 14.83 3.47 -2.14
C VAL A 34 15.24 2.35 -1.20
N ASP A 35 16.45 1.87 -1.35
CA ASP A 35 17.06 0.89 -0.46
C ASP A 35 17.76 1.58 0.73
N ALA A 36 18.49 0.81 1.51
CA ALA A 36 19.26 1.33 2.65
C ALA A 36 20.37 2.31 2.22
N LEU A 37 20.78 2.27 0.95
CA LEU A 37 21.82 3.14 0.41
C LEU A 37 21.25 4.36 -0.32
N ASN A 38 19.94 4.60 -0.22
CA ASN A 38 19.22 5.68 -0.91
C ASN A 38 19.20 5.52 -2.44
N GLU A 39 19.36 4.32 -2.93
CA GLU A 39 19.28 4.05 -4.37
C GLU A 39 17.86 3.65 -4.74
N GLY A 40 17.36 4.17 -5.86
CA GLY A 40 16.02 3.86 -6.35
C GLY A 40 15.86 2.37 -6.63
N MET A 41 14.78 1.79 -6.12
CA MET A 41 14.50 0.35 -6.28
C MET A 41 13.47 0.13 -7.37
N PRO A 42 13.85 -0.40 -8.53
CA PRO A 42 12.90 -0.78 -9.57
C PRO A 42 12.21 -2.11 -9.23
N GLY A 43 10.99 -2.27 -9.70
CA GLY A 43 10.26 -3.53 -9.58
C GLY A 43 9.61 -3.76 -8.23
N VAL A 44 9.58 -2.78 -7.36
CA VAL A 44 8.88 -2.86 -6.06
C VAL A 44 7.37 -2.86 -6.31
N ASN A 45 6.68 -3.82 -5.73
CA ASN A 45 5.22 -3.89 -5.84
C ASN A 45 4.59 -2.95 -4.81
N VAL A 46 3.78 -2.02 -5.30
CA VAL A 46 3.05 -1.06 -4.49
C VAL A 46 1.56 -1.37 -4.64
N GLN A 47 0.91 -1.69 -3.55
CA GLN A 47 -0.50 -2.08 -3.57
C GLN A 47 -1.29 -1.29 -2.52
N VAL A 48 -2.52 -0.95 -2.85
CA VAL A 48 -3.45 -0.35 -1.87
C VAL A 48 -4.06 -1.47 -1.04
N LYS A 49 -3.85 -1.42 0.27
CA LYS A 49 -4.35 -2.44 1.20
C LYS A 49 -5.87 -2.54 1.13
N GLY A 50 -6.36 -3.77 1.06
CA GLY A 50 -7.79 -4.03 0.97
C GLY A 50 -8.39 -3.87 -0.42
N THR A 51 -7.58 -3.58 -1.43
CA THR A 51 -8.03 -3.47 -2.83
C THR A 51 -7.12 -4.28 -3.74
N THR A 52 -7.53 -4.42 -5.00
CA THR A 52 -6.68 -5.03 -6.04
C THR A 52 -5.87 -4.00 -6.81
N SER A 53 -6.00 -2.72 -6.47
CA SER A 53 -5.25 -1.64 -7.13
C SER A 53 -3.78 -1.68 -6.72
N GLY A 54 -2.90 -1.69 -7.69
CA GLY A 54 -1.47 -1.71 -7.44
C GLY A 54 -0.67 -1.21 -8.63
N THR A 55 0.58 -0.93 -8.39
CA THR A 55 1.56 -0.52 -9.40
C THR A 55 2.94 -1.06 -9.05
N ILE A 56 3.88 -0.87 -9.95
CA ILE A 56 5.26 -1.29 -9.77
C ILE A 56 6.16 -0.07 -10.00
N THR A 57 7.21 0.07 -9.20
CA THR A 57 8.18 1.15 -9.37
C THR A 57 8.93 1.01 -10.68
N ASN A 58 9.26 2.16 -11.28
CA ASN A 58 10.05 2.21 -12.51
C ASN A 58 11.55 2.04 -12.21
N ILE A 59 12.38 2.19 -13.24
CA ILE A 59 13.83 2.01 -13.14
C ILE A 59 14.49 2.94 -12.12
N ASP A 60 13.89 4.11 -11.88
CA ASP A 60 14.38 5.10 -10.90
C ASP A 60 13.81 4.87 -9.49
N GLY A 61 12.93 3.90 -9.33
CA GLY A 61 12.24 3.63 -8.08
C GLY A 61 11.00 4.50 -7.87
N ASP A 62 10.60 5.27 -8.85
CA ASP A 62 9.42 6.13 -8.75
C ASP A 62 8.14 5.34 -9.01
N PHE A 63 7.07 5.69 -8.30
CA PHE A 63 5.76 5.10 -8.48
C PHE A 63 4.67 6.16 -8.51
N SER A 64 3.55 5.81 -9.13
CA SER A 64 2.34 6.63 -9.13
C SER A 64 1.15 5.69 -8.99
N ILE A 65 0.32 5.92 -7.98
CA ILE A 65 -0.83 5.08 -7.68
C ILE A 65 -2.02 5.94 -7.29
N SER A 66 -3.21 5.55 -7.74
CA SER A 66 -4.44 6.23 -7.40
C SER A 66 -5.10 5.52 -6.21
N VAL A 67 -5.45 6.29 -5.19
CA VAL A 67 -6.10 5.79 -3.98
C VAL A 67 -7.49 6.40 -3.83
N PRO A 68 -8.45 5.65 -3.28
CA PRO A 68 -9.82 6.12 -3.16
C PRO A 68 -10.02 7.17 -2.07
N ASN A 69 -9.14 7.19 -1.06
CA ASN A 69 -9.28 8.15 0.04
C ASN A 69 -7.95 8.35 0.77
N THR A 70 -7.94 9.34 1.66
CA THR A 70 -6.74 9.67 2.44
C THR A 70 -6.41 8.66 3.54
N LYS A 71 -7.34 7.79 3.90
CA LYS A 71 -7.13 6.75 4.90
C LYS A 71 -6.55 5.47 4.31
N SER A 72 -6.28 5.45 3.01
CA SER A 72 -5.70 4.29 2.34
C SER A 72 -4.29 4.01 2.85
N VAL A 73 -3.95 2.73 2.91
CA VAL A 73 -2.62 2.27 3.30
C VAL A 73 -1.96 1.64 2.08
N LEU A 74 -0.75 2.05 1.77
CA LEU A 74 0.05 1.47 0.71
C LEU A 74 0.93 0.37 1.28
N VAL A 75 0.97 -0.75 0.60
CA VAL A 75 1.79 -1.91 0.96
C VAL A 75 2.90 -2.04 -0.06
N PHE A 76 4.13 -2.00 0.41
CA PHE A 76 5.33 -2.14 -0.41
C PHE A 76 5.94 -3.51 -0.18
N THR A 77 6.12 -4.27 -1.25
CA THR A 77 6.73 -5.60 -1.18
C THR A 77 7.76 -5.78 -2.28
N PHE A 78 8.87 -6.42 -1.93
CA PHE A 78 9.93 -6.80 -2.86
C PHE A 78 10.65 -8.03 -2.34
N ILE A 79 11.15 -8.85 -3.24
CA ILE A 79 11.88 -10.07 -2.88
C ILE A 79 13.17 -9.71 -2.15
N GLY A 80 13.40 -10.29 -0.97
CA GLY A 80 14.57 -10.04 -0.14
C GLY A 80 14.44 -8.83 0.77
N TYR A 81 13.29 -8.20 0.82
CA TYR A 81 13.04 -7.02 1.66
C TYR A 81 11.80 -7.21 2.52
N VAL A 82 11.80 -6.53 3.66
CA VAL A 82 10.69 -6.58 4.60
C VAL A 82 9.49 -5.82 4.03
N LYS A 83 8.33 -6.43 4.08
CA LYS A 83 7.07 -5.78 3.71
C LYS A 83 6.83 -4.56 4.59
N GLN A 84 6.48 -3.43 3.97
CA GLN A 84 6.18 -2.19 4.69
C GLN A 84 4.77 -1.73 4.36
N GLU A 85 4.09 -1.18 5.37
CA GLU A 85 2.78 -0.58 5.22
C GLU A 85 2.87 0.90 5.64
N VAL A 86 2.41 1.79 4.76
CA VAL A 86 2.49 3.23 4.99
C VAL A 86 1.12 3.85 4.74
N ALA A 87 0.61 4.59 5.73
CA ALA A 87 -0.63 5.33 5.57
C ALA A 87 -0.40 6.56 4.69
N VAL A 88 -1.27 6.76 3.72
CA VAL A 88 -1.16 7.86 2.76
C VAL A 88 -1.41 9.21 3.44
N GLY A 89 -2.47 9.32 4.25
CA GLY A 89 -2.83 10.57 4.89
C GLY A 89 -3.11 11.68 3.87
N ASN A 90 -2.72 12.90 4.22
CA ASN A 90 -2.88 14.06 3.35
C ASN A 90 -1.72 14.27 2.36
N GLN A 91 -0.73 13.39 2.40
CA GLN A 91 0.45 13.51 1.56
C GLN A 91 0.14 13.07 0.13
N THR A 92 0.73 13.75 -0.84
CA THR A 92 0.67 13.39 -2.25
C THR A 92 1.97 12.78 -2.74
N LYS A 93 3.06 12.99 -1.97
CA LYS A 93 4.38 12.49 -2.32
C LYS A 93 4.96 11.73 -1.12
N LEU A 94 5.39 10.50 -1.36
CA LEU A 94 5.93 9.61 -0.33
C LEU A 94 7.33 9.14 -0.71
N ASN A 95 8.24 9.17 0.25
CA ASN A 95 9.55 8.56 0.11
C ASN A 95 9.61 7.35 1.05
N ILE A 96 9.87 6.19 0.49
CA ILE A 96 9.86 4.93 1.21
C ILE A 96 11.26 4.32 1.15
N GLN A 97 11.81 3.99 2.30
CA GLN A 97 13.05 3.26 2.39
C GLN A 97 12.77 1.81 2.78
N MET A 98 13.12 0.89 1.92
CA MET A 98 12.96 -0.54 2.18
C MET A 98 14.11 -1.05 3.03
N LYS A 99 13.83 -2.04 3.86
CA LYS A 99 14.83 -2.69 4.72
C LYS A 99 15.04 -4.11 4.26
N ASP A 100 16.26 -4.55 4.28
CA ASP A 100 16.63 -5.92 3.94
C ASP A 100 16.00 -6.91 4.91
N ASP A 101 15.54 -8.02 4.40
CA ASP A 101 14.94 -9.10 5.18
C ASP A 101 15.98 -10.12 5.64
N THR A 102 17.19 -9.67 5.91
CA THR A 102 18.26 -10.57 6.35
C THR A 102 18.05 -11.07 7.76
N GLN A 103 17.42 -10.27 8.60
CA GLN A 103 17.18 -10.64 10.00
C GLN A 103 16.03 -11.63 10.19
N SER A 104 15.05 -11.62 9.31
CA SER A 104 13.97 -12.59 9.35
C SER A 104 14.45 -14.02 9.12
N LEU A 105 15.45 -14.19 8.28
CA LEU A 105 16.04 -15.50 8.02
C LEU A 105 16.75 -16.03 9.25
N ASP A 106 17.43 -15.19 9.98
CA ASP A 106 18.09 -15.56 11.23
C ASP A 106 17.08 -15.95 12.31
N GLU A 107 15.97 -15.24 12.41
CA GLU A 107 14.90 -15.59 13.35
C GLU A 107 14.28 -16.95 13.04
N VAL A 108 14.05 -17.25 11.76
CA VAL A 108 13.47 -18.52 11.36
C VAL A 108 14.39 -19.69 11.76
N VAL A 109 15.68 -19.52 11.62
CA VAL A 109 16.66 -20.54 12.00
C VAL A 109 16.74 -20.72 13.51
N VAL A 110 16.68 -19.65 14.28
CA VAL A 110 16.80 -19.70 15.74
C VAL A 110 15.52 -20.21 16.40
N VAL A 111 14.37 -19.82 15.90
CA VAL A 111 13.07 -20.12 16.50
C VAL A 111 12.64 -21.58 16.25
N ALA A 112 13.20 -22.20 15.34
CA ALA A 112 12.77 -23.53 15.01
C ALA A 112 12.58 -24.39 16.26
N TYR A 113 11.88 -23.69 16.80
CA TYR A 113 11.42 -24.20 17.59
C TYR A 113 11.19 -24.57 18.50
N GLY A 114 11.24 -24.09 18.72
CA GLY A 114 11.16 -24.16 19.71
C GLY A 114 11.19 -24.68 20.60
N THR A 115 11.35 -25.06 20.85
CA THR A 115 11.42 -25.58 21.50
C THR A 115 12.07 -26.03 21.91
N ALA A 116 12.60 -26.12 22.09
CA ALA A 116 13.25 -26.37 22.36
C ALA A 116 14.08 -26.54 22.60
N ARG A 117 14.64 -26.49 22.58
CA ARG A 117 15.35 -26.42 22.80
C ARG A 117 16.25 -26.53 22.87
N LYS A 118 16.79 -26.59 22.86
CA LYS A 118 17.47 -26.35 22.91
C LYS A 118 18.26 -26.65 22.67
N GLY A 119 18.69 -27.04 22.39
CA GLY A 119 19.26 -26.97 22.18
C GLY A 119 20.03 -27.13 21.63
N LYS A 120 20.29 -27.32 21.14
CA LYS A 120 20.90 -27.07 20.82
C LYS A 120 21.40 -27.20 20.19
N PHE A 121 21.69 -27.41 19.56
CA PHE A 121 22.09 -27.09 19.31
C PHE A 121 22.71 -27.18 19.12
N LEU A 122 22.82 -27.30 18.60
CA LEU A 122 23.29 -26.97 18.68
C LEU A 122 23.91 -27.18 18.49
N SER A 123 24.23 -27.58 18.17
CA SER A 123 24.65 -27.47 18.31
C SER A 123 25.21 -27.62 17.85
N PHE A 124 25.56 -27.85 17.17
CA PHE A 124 25.89 -27.65 17.20
C PHE A 124 26.39 -27.72 17.17
N CYS A 125 26.51 -28.16 16.57
CA CYS A 125 26.71 -27.88 16.98
C CYS A 125 27.20 -27.81 17.11
N ARG A 126 27.33 -27.88 16.79
CA ARG A 126 27.49 -27.39 17.41
C ARG A 126 27.70 -27.48 17.85
N ARG A 127 27.96 -27.77 17.43
CA ARG A 127 27.84 -27.48 18.16
C ARG A 127 27.76 -27.56 18.50
N GLY A 128 28.13 -28.43 17.99
CA GLY A 128 27.64 -28.34 18.50
C GLY A 128 27.50 -28.11 18.72
#